data_cda8ec7bf2db0eed291f85e399695488
#
_entry.id   cda8ec7bf2db0eed291f85e399695488
#
_cell.length_a   1.000
_cell.length_b   1.000
_cell.length_c   1.000
_cell.angle_alpha   90.00
_cell.angle_beta   90.00
_cell.angle_gamma   90.00
#
_symmetry.space_group_name_H-M   'P 1'
#
loop_
_entity.id
_entity.type
_entity.pdbx_description
1 polymer ?
#
loop_
_entity_poly.entity_id
_entity_poly.type
_entity_poly.pdbx_seq_one_letter_code
_entity_poly.pdbx_strand_id
1 'polypeptide(L)'
;MATGQHSKEINIQKNKLEDFIRHKEQWAVLIPGYLHHELLNEDDMIWVFQGDFGIIQKAVKVKLKVKKSDAHQLQFDLEGLSDPINGDGSFEVKQNQNESPQLTGNLTMKASGFLAGMMNPVLDNFVPRLVEQLVEAMALQAAKD
;
A
#
# COMPACT_ATOMS: atom_id res chain seq x y z
N MET A 1 -1.87 -11.68 12.58
CA MET A 1 -1.83 -11.09 11.24
C MET A 1 -2.28 -9.64 11.32
N ALA A 2 -1.41 -8.72 10.95
CA ALA A 2 -1.71 -7.30 11.01
C ALA A 2 -2.50 -6.88 9.77
N THR A 3 -3.60 -6.15 9.96
CA THR A 3 -4.46 -5.71 8.88
C THR A 3 -4.83 -4.25 9.05
N GLY A 4 -4.79 -3.50 7.96
CA GLY A 4 -5.22 -2.12 7.92
C GLY A 4 -6.14 -1.89 6.73
N GLN A 5 -7.11 -1.01 6.92
CA GLN A 5 -8.03 -0.60 5.87
C GLN A 5 -8.37 0.86 6.06
N HIS A 6 -8.39 1.61 4.97
CA HIS A 6 -8.75 3.01 5.01
C HIS A 6 -9.44 3.40 3.70
N SER A 7 -10.46 4.23 3.82
CA SER A 7 -11.22 4.72 2.67
C SER A 7 -11.27 6.24 2.68
N LYS A 8 -11.22 6.83 1.49
CA LYS A 8 -11.28 8.28 1.31
C LYS A 8 -12.09 8.63 0.08
N GLU A 9 -13.09 9.50 0.25
CA GLU A 9 -13.82 10.08 -0.87
C GLU A 9 -12.97 11.18 -1.52
N ILE A 10 -12.99 11.22 -2.85
CA ILE A 10 -12.20 12.19 -3.62
C ILE A 10 -13.08 12.78 -4.70
N ASN A 11 -13.16 14.10 -4.75
CA ASN A 11 -13.98 14.79 -5.74
C ASN A 11 -13.25 14.94 -7.07
N ILE A 12 -13.06 13.82 -7.75
CA ILE A 12 -12.48 13.74 -9.09
C ILE A 12 -13.28 12.72 -9.91
N GLN A 13 -13.00 12.63 -11.20
CA GLN A 13 -13.64 11.62 -12.04
C GLN A 13 -13.13 10.22 -11.66
N LYS A 14 -14.04 9.26 -11.65
CA LYS A 14 -13.73 7.88 -11.28
C LYS A 14 -12.61 7.29 -12.13
N ASN A 15 -12.65 7.49 -13.43
CA ASN A 15 -11.64 6.95 -14.33
C ASN A 15 -10.25 7.52 -14.07
N LYS A 16 -10.16 8.75 -13.61
CA LYS A 16 -8.88 9.36 -13.23
C LYS A 16 -8.28 8.66 -12.03
N LEU A 17 -9.11 8.35 -11.03
CA LEU A 17 -8.67 7.64 -9.83
C LEU A 17 -8.28 6.21 -10.17
N GLU A 18 -9.06 5.54 -11.01
CA GLU A 18 -8.75 4.19 -11.48
C GLU A 18 -7.43 4.13 -12.23
N ASP A 19 -7.19 5.11 -13.08
CA ASP A 19 -5.92 5.20 -13.80
C ASP A 19 -4.75 5.42 -12.85
N PHE A 20 -4.95 6.23 -11.83
CA PHE A 20 -3.92 6.51 -10.82
C PHE A 20 -3.47 5.23 -10.12
N ILE A 21 -4.40 4.39 -9.68
CA ILE A 21 -4.01 3.17 -8.94
C ILE A 21 -3.35 2.11 -9.85
N ARG A 22 -3.61 2.14 -11.15
CA ARG A 22 -2.98 1.18 -12.07
C ARG A 22 -1.49 1.42 -12.27
N HIS A 23 -1.02 2.63 -12.04
CA HIS A 23 0.38 3.00 -12.27
C HIS A 23 1.14 3.01 -10.94
N LYS A 24 1.77 1.88 -10.62
CA LYS A 24 2.48 1.69 -9.35
C LYS A 24 3.44 2.82 -9.02
N GLU A 25 4.16 3.32 -10.01
CA GLU A 25 5.14 4.37 -9.81
C GLU A 25 4.54 5.68 -9.31
N GLN A 26 3.25 5.91 -9.56
CA GLN A 26 2.60 7.14 -9.10
C GLN A 26 2.34 7.15 -7.61
N TRP A 27 2.05 5.99 -7.02
CA TRP A 27 1.79 5.92 -5.58
C TRP A 27 2.92 5.30 -4.77
N ALA A 28 3.86 4.61 -5.41
CA ALA A 28 4.99 4.01 -4.69
C ALA A 28 5.78 5.06 -3.92
N VAL A 29 5.97 6.24 -4.50
CA VAL A 29 6.73 7.32 -3.89
C VAL A 29 6.01 7.99 -2.72
N LEU A 30 4.72 7.70 -2.53
CA LEU A 30 3.89 8.33 -1.51
C LEU A 30 3.87 7.57 -0.20
N ILE A 31 4.46 6.40 -0.13
CA ILE A 31 4.49 5.64 1.12
C ILE A 31 5.28 6.42 2.17
N PRO A 32 4.80 6.49 3.43
CA PRO A 32 5.56 7.14 4.49
C PRO A 32 6.95 6.51 4.61
N GLY A 33 7.96 7.35 4.65
CA GLY A 33 9.34 6.88 4.72
C GLY A 33 9.91 6.36 3.42
N TYR A 34 9.30 6.70 2.29
CA TYR A 34 9.77 6.26 0.98
C TYR A 34 11.26 6.50 0.79
N LEU A 35 11.99 5.49 0.31
CA LEU A 35 13.41 5.59 0.01
C LEU A 35 13.69 5.35 -1.48
N HIS A 36 13.12 4.29 -2.04
CA HIS A 36 13.47 3.86 -3.39
C HIS A 36 12.44 2.86 -3.92
N HIS A 37 12.30 2.79 -5.24
CA HIS A 37 11.58 1.71 -5.90
C HIS A 37 12.27 1.38 -7.22
N GLU A 38 12.03 0.16 -7.69
CA GLU A 38 12.57 -0.31 -8.96
C GLU A 38 11.50 -1.15 -9.65
N LEU A 39 11.10 -0.72 -10.84
CA LEU A 39 10.16 -1.49 -11.65
C LEU A 39 10.93 -2.62 -12.33
N LEU A 40 10.56 -3.87 -12.04
CA LEU A 40 11.22 -5.04 -12.62
C LEU A 40 10.56 -5.40 -13.95
N ASN A 41 9.24 -5.28 -14.03
CA ASN A 41 8.43 -5.50 -15.21
C ASN A 41 7.05 -4.89 -14.97
N GLU A 42 6.06 -5.18 -15.81
CA GLU A 42 4.72 -4.60 -15.66
C GLU A 42 4.07 -4.95 -14.32
N ASP A 43 4.33 -6.15 -13.80
CA ASP A 43 3.64 -6.67 -12.63
C ASP A 43 4.45 -6.61 -11.34
N ASP A 44 5.78 -6.51 -11.45
CA ASP A 44 6.67 -6.65 -10.29
C ASP A 44 7.43 -5.36 -10.02
N MET A 45 7.59 -5.06 -8.74
CA MET A 45 8.31 -3.87 -8.29
C MET A 45 9.04 -4.19 -6.98
N ILE A 46 10.27 -3.69 -6.87
CA ILE A 46 10.97 -3.63 -5.58
C ILE A 46 10.59 -2.29 -4.92
N TRP A 47 10.23 -2.34 -3.65
CA TRP A 47 9.75 -1.17 -2.91
C TRP A 47 10.53 -1.09 -1.60
N VAL A 48 11.16 0.07 -1.35
CA VAL A 48 11.99 0.26 -0.16
C VAL A 48 11.50 1.50 0.58
N PHE A 49 11.23 1.36 1.86
CA PHE A 49 10.80 2.47 2.70
C PHE A 49 11.32 2.30 4.12
N GLN A 50 11.45 3.43 4.83
CA GLN A 50 11.85 3.45 6.22
C GLN A 50 10.63 3.21 7.10
N GLY A 51 10.58 2.05 7.76
CA GLY A 51 9.51 1.75 8.69
C GLY A 51 9.80 2.34 10.05
N ASP A 52 8.81 3.05 10.60
CA ASP A 52 8.86 3.53 11.98
C ASP A 52 8.06 2.56 12.85
N PHE A 53 8.78 1.70 13.57
CA PHE A 53 8.18 0.67 14.41
C PHE A 53 8.17 1.06 15.90
N GLY A 54 8.17 2.37 16.18
CA GLY A 54 8.21 2.90 17.54
C GLY A 54 9.63 3.15 17.99
N ILE A 55 10.19 2.24 18.79
CA ILE A 55 11.57 2.38 19.28
C ILE A 55 12.62 2.03 18.22
N ILE A 56 12.23 1.40 17.14
CA ILE A 56 13.14 0.99 16.08
C ILE A 56 12.68 1.60 14.76
N GLN A 57 13.61 2.21 14.03
CA GLN A 57 13.42 2.63 12.64
C GLN A 57 14.28 1.73 11.76
N LYS A 58 13.69 1.19 10.72
CA LYS A 58 14.38 0.22 9.88
C LYS A 58 13.95 0.35 8.43
N ALA A 59 14.91 0.29 7.51
CA ALA A 59 14.60 0.21 6.09
C ALA A 59 14.00 -1.16 5.78
N VAL A 60 12.83 -1.15 5.15
CA VAL A 60 12.11 -2.36 4.77
C VAL A 60 12.14 -2.47 3.26
N LYS A 61 12.56 -3.63 2.76
CA LYS A 61 12.62 -3.90 1.33
C LYS A 61 11.68 -5.05 1.02
N VAL A 62 10.71 -4.78 0.15
CA VAL A 62 9.72 -5.79 -0.24
C VAL A 62 9.63 -5.87 -1.75
N LYS A 63 9.23 -7.02 -2.25
CA LYS A 63 8.86 -7.21 -3.64
C LYS A 63 7.34 -7.20 -3.71
N LEU A 64 6.80 -6.26 -4.48
CA LEU A 64 5.37 -6.17 -4.74
C LEU A 64 5.11 -6.85 -6.06
N LYS A 65 4.17 -7.79 -6.05
CA LYS A 65 3.79 -8.54 -7.25
C LYS A 65 2.30 -8.37 -7.49
N VAL A 66 1.93 -7.77 -8.61
CA VAL A 66 0.53 -7.58 -8.95
C VAL A 66 -0.08 -8.92 -9.33
N LYS A 67 -1.18 -9.27 -8.65
CA LYS A 67 -1.91 -10.52 -8.88
C LYS A 67 -3.12 -10.30 -9.78
N LYS A 68 -3.78 -9.14 -9.63
CA LYS A 68 -4.98 -8.81 -10.40
C LYS A 68 -5.02 -7.30 -10.60
N SER A 69 -5.27 -6.90 -11.82
CA SER A 69 -5.45 -5.48 -12.16
C SER A 69 -6.60 -5.38 -13.16
N ASP A 70 -7.65 -4.67 -12.77
CA ASP A 70 -8.77 -4.37 -13.67
C ASP A 70 -9.15 -2.90 -13.53
N ALA A 71 -10.28 -2.50 -14.12
CA ALA A 71 -10.68 -1.10 -14.13
C ALA A 71 -10.88 -0.53 -12.72
N HIS A 72 -11.25 -1.37 -11.75
CA HIS A 72 -11.72 -0.91 -10.43
C HIS A 72 -10.78 -1.27 -9.29
N GLN A 73 -9.82 -2.17 -9.49
CA GLN A 73 -8.98 -2.61 -8.39
C GLN A 73 -7.62 -3.10 -8.85
N LEU A 74 -6.69 -3.03 -7.91
CA LEU A 74 -5.35 -3.59 -8.03
C LEU A 74 -5.11 -4.44 -6.80
N GLN A 75 -4.78 -5.73 -6.99
CA GLN A 75 -4.43 -6.65 -5.91
C GLN A 75 -2.98 -7.07 -6.07
N PHE A 76 -2.27 -7.16 -4.96
CA PHE A 76 -0.84 -7.49 -4.99
C PHE A 76 -0.42 -8.29 -3.77
N ASP A 77 0.66 -9.05 -3.96
CA ASP A 77 1.37 -9.70 -2.85
C ASP A 77 2.62 -8.90 -2.50
N LEU A 78 3.03 -9.02 -1.25
CA LEU A 78 4.27 -8.44 -0.74
C LEU A 78 5.14 -9.55 -0.19
N GLU A 79 6.39 -9.61 -0.67
CA GLU A 79 7.39 -10.55 -0.20
C GLU A 79 8.54 -9.76 0.41
N GLY A 80 8.82 -10.01 1.68
CA GLY A 80 9.95 -9.36 2.35
C GLY A 80 11.27 -9.85 1.80
N LEU A 81 12.14 -8.93 1.40
CA LEU A 81 13.46 -9.23 0.89
C LEU A 81 14.55 -8.97 1.93
N SER A 82 14.31 -8.04 2.85
CA SER A 82 15.25 -7.72 3.94
C SER A 82 14.88 -8.42 5.24
N ASP A 83 13.61 -8.78 5.40
CA ASP A 83 13.08 -9.37 6.63
C ASP A 83 12.03 -10.42 6.27
N PRO A 84 11.78 -11.41 7.14
CA PRO A 84 10.78 -12.44 6.89
C PRO A 84 9.36 -11.90 7.16
N ILE A 85 8.97 -10.89 6.42
CA ILE A 85 7.65 -10.27 6.50
C ILE A 85 6.99 -10.44 5.14
N ASN A 86 5.81 -11.06 5.13
CA ASN A 86 5.04 -11.25 3.90
C ASN A 86 3.65 -10.67 4.09
N GLY A 87 3.01 -10.35 2.99
CA GLY A 87 1.68 -9.80 3.05
C GLY A 87 1.00 -9.71 1.71
N ASP A 88 -0.11 -9.04 1.70
CA ASP A 88 -0.86 -8.73 0.50
C ASP A 88 -1.60 -7.41 0.70
N GLY A 89 -2.13 -6.89 -0.38
CA GLY A 89 -2.88 -5.65 -0.32
C GLY A 89 -3.71 -5.43 -1.56
N SER A 90 -4.51 -4.39 -1.49
CA SER A 90 -5.33 -3.99 -2.63
C SER A 90 -5.67 -2.51 -2.54
N PHE A 91 -5.92 -1.93 -3.71
CA PHE A 91 -6.57 -0.63 -3.82
C PHE A 91 -7.82 -0.81 -4.69
N GLU A 92 -8.93 -0.25 -4.24
CA GLU A 92 -10.20 -0.34 -4.94
C GLU A 92 -10.80 1.05 -5.11
N VAL A 93 -11.49 1.26 -6.23
CA VAL A 93 -12.26 2.47 -6.49
C VAL A 93 -13.72 2.09 -6.63
N LYS A 94 -14.56 2.69 -5.81
CA LYS A 94 -16.00 2.48 -5.85
C LYS A 94 -16.70 3.84 -5.94
N GLN A 95 -17.82 3.86 -6.63
CA GLN A 95 -18.63 5.08 -6.71
C GLN A 95 -20.10 4.69 -6.67
N ASN A 96 -20.79 5.18 -5.64
CA ASN A 96 -22.24 5.04 -5.55
C ASN A 96 -22.90 6.16 -6.36
N GLN A 97 -24.16 5.92 -6.75
CA GLN A 97 -24.90 6.90 -7.54
C GLN A 97 -24.99 8.24 -6.80
N ASN A 98 -24.68 9.33 -7.52
CA ASN A 98 -24.71 10.71 -6.99
C ASN A 98 -23.67 11.01 -5.91
N GLU A 99 -22.64 10.17 -5.78
CA GLU A 99 -21.55 10.38 -4.82
C GLU A 99 -20.21 10.51 -5.55
N SER A 100 -19.23 11.06 -4.85
CA SER A 100 -17.86 11.07 -5.34
C SER A 100 -17.26 9.68 -5.26
N PRO A 101 -16.29 9.34 -6.12
CA PRO A 101 -15.61 8.05 -6.02
C PRO A 101 -14.85 7.94 -4.70
N GLN A 102 -14.74 6.72 -4.22
CA GLN A 102 -14.05 6.40 -2.98
C GLN A 102 -12.89 5.47 -3.26
N LEU A 103 -11.71 5.85 -2.76
CA LEU A 103 -10.53 5.01 -2.78
C LEU A 103 -10.45 4.25 -1.47
N THR A 104 -10.32 2.91 -1.56
CA THR A 104 -10.13 2.05 -0.39
C THR A 104 -8.82 1.31 -0.54
N GLY A 105 -7.97 1.40 0.47
CA GLY A 105 -6.74 0.63 0.56
C GLY A 105 -6.85 -0.42 1.65
N ASN A 106 -6.32 -1.60 1.37
CA ASN A 106 -6.23 -2.70 2.32
C ASN A 106 -4.80 -3.22 2.31
N LEU A 107 -4.31 -3.57 3.49
CA LEU A 107 -2.97 -4.13 3.62
C LEU A 107 -2.94 -5.12 4.77
N THR A 108 -2.33 -6.28 4.52
CA THR A 108 -2.11 -7.30 5.54
C THR A 108 -0.63 -7.66 5.53
N MET A 109 -0.03 -7.75 6.72
CA MET A 109 1.37 -8.16 6.87
C MET A 109 1.51 -9.12 8.02
N LYS A 110 2.45 -10.06 7.88
CA LYS A 110 2.76 -11.05 8.90
C LYS A 110 4.25 -11.32 8.90
N ALA A 111 4.85 -11.26 10.07
CA ALA A 111 6.23 -11.71 10.28
C ALA A 111 6.23 -13.21 10.54
N SER A 112 7.24 -13.90 10.04
CA SER A 112 7.46 -15.32 10.26
C SER A 112 8.85 -15.56 10.82
N GLY A 113 9.15 -16.82 11.17
CA GLY A 113 10.46 -17.22 11.67
C GLY A 113 10.66 -16.89 13.12
N PHE A 114 11.92 -16.82 13.51
CA PHE A 114 12.35 -16.74 14.91
C PHE A 114 11.82 -15.50 15.64
N LEU A 115 11.76 -14.36 14.95
CA LEU A 115 11.35 -13.09 15.56
C LEU A 115 9.87 -12.77 15.41
N ALA A 116 9.06 -13.72 14.91
CA ALA A 116 7.63 -13.45 14.63
C ALA A 116 6.87 -13.00 15.88
N GLY A 117 7.13 -13.61 17.02
CA GLY A 117 6.44 -13.25 18.27
C GLY A 117 6.73 -11.83 18.73
N MET A 118 7.90 -11.30 18.38
CA MET A 118 8.29 -9.93 18.70
C MET A 118 7.76 -8.94 17.66
N MET A 119 7.80 -9.31 16.38
CA MET A 119 7.46 -8.40 15.30
C MET A 119 5.97 -8.27 15.03
N ASN A 120 5.19 -9.33 15.19
CA ASN A 120 3.76 -9.27 14.86
C ASN A 120 2.98 -8.26 15.70
N PRO A 121 3.21 -8.13 17.03
CA PRO A 121 2.55 -7.05 17.78
C PRO A 121 2.92 -5.65 17.29
N VAL A 122 4.15 -5.46 16.83
CA VAL A 122 4.60 -4.18 16.28
C VAL A 122 3.88 -3.88 14.98
N LEU A 123 3.72 -4.89 14.13
CA LEU A 123 3.00 -4.74 12.86
C LEU A 123 1.52 -4.41 13.08
N ASP A 124 0.92 -4.92 14.15
CA ASP A 124 -0.49 -4.61 14.47
C ASP A 124 -0.74 -3.12 14.66
N ASN A 125 0.25 -2.38 15.12
CA ASN A 125 0.17 -0.92 15.27
C ASN A 125 0.63 -0.19 14.00
N PHE A 126 1.61 -0.74 13.32
CA PHE A 126 2.24 -0.12 12.16
C PHE A 126 1.35 -0.15 10.92
N VAL A 127 0.77 -1.31 10.60
CA VAL A 127 0.04 -1.51 9.35
C VAL A 127 -1.17 -0.60 9.20
N PRO A 128 -2.05 -0.44 10.24
CA PRO A 128 -3.19 0.48 10.09
C PRO A 128 -2.77 1.92 9.83
N ARG A 129 -1.70 2.40 10.48
CA ARG A 129 -1.20 3.77 10.26
C ARG A 129 -0.63 3.94 8.88
N LEU A 130 0.09 2.92 8.40
CA LEU A 130 0.69 2.94 7.07
C LEU A 130 -0.40 3.07 5.99
N VAL A 131 -1.44 2.26 6.08
CA VAL A 131 -2.54 2.29 5.10
C VAL A 131 -3.26 3.62 5.13
N GLU A 132 -3.57 4.14 6.31
CA GLU A 132 -4.25 5.43 6.44
C GLU A 132 -3.43 6.55 5.80
N GLN A 133 -2.14 6.62 6.12
CA GLN A 133 -1.28 7.68 5.59
C GLN A 133 -1.08 7.53 4.09
N LEU A 134 -0.93 6.31 3.60
CA LEU A 134 -0.75 6.07 2.17
C LEU A 134 -1.99 6.45 1.38
N VAL A 135 -3.17 6.01 1.81
CA VAL A 135 -4.43 6.32 1.11
C VAL A 135 -4.70 7.81 1.10
N GLU A 136 -4.47 8.51 2.24
CA GLU A 136 -4.64 9.96 2.31
C GLU A 136 -3.69 10.68 1.34
N ALA A 137 -2.43 10.23 1.27
CA ALA A 137 -1.45 10.82 0.35
C ALA A 137 -1.83 10.56 -1.12
N MET A 138 -2.31 9.35 -1.42
CA MET A 138 -2.77 9.01 -2.76
C MET A 138 -3.95 9.87 -3.18
N ALA A 139 -4.89 10.10 -2.27
CA ALA A 139 -6.05 10.94 -2.54
C ALA A 139 -5.65 12.36 -2.87
N LEU A 140 -4.73 12.94 -2.10
CA LEU A 140 -4.22 14.28 -2.36
C LEU A 140 -3.53 14.37 -3.72
N GLN A 141 -2.68 13.40 -4.04
CA GLN A 141 -1.92 13.41 -5.29
C GLN A 141 -2.84 13.22 -6.50
N ALA A 142 -3.78 12.30 -6.41
CA ALA A 142 -4.73 12.04 -7.50
C ALA A 142 -5.57 13.29 -7.80
N ALA A 143 -5.91 14.06 -6.78
CA ALA A 143 -6.71 15.27 -6.95
C ALA A 143 -5.92 16.42 -7.60
N LYS A 144 -4.59 16.43 -7.50
CA LYS A 144 -3.75 17.48 -8.08
C LYS A 144 -3.58 17.35 -9.59
N ASP A 145 -3.63 16.15 -10.11
CA ASP A 145 -3.36 15.88 -11.54
C ASP A 145 -4.62 16.15 -12.42
#